data_4d2eb50a833fb7092f7e6d589e2ce5df
#
_entry.id   4d2eb50a833fb7092f7e6d589e2ce5df
#
_cell.length_a   1.000
_cell.length_b   1.000
_cell.length_c   1.000
_cell.angle_alpha   90.00
_cell.angle_beta   90.00
_cell.angle_gamma   90.00
#
_symmetry.space_group_name_H-M   'P 1'
#
loop_
_entity.id
_entity.type
_entity.pdbx_description
1 polymer ?
#
loop_
_entity_poly.entity_id
_entity_poly.type
_entity_poly.pdbx_seq_one_letter_code
_entity_poly.pdbx_strand_id
1 'polypeptide(L)'
;MPSEPLAHPRLDLDGFVPYRLSVLSNRVSSAIARQYSERFGLSIPEWRVMAVLGGTAGLSAREVAARTAMDKVQVSRAVASLMRAKRVARGGDVRDGRITRLSLTRQGRAIYDEIVPLALHLEELLLSALSPEERSSFDRLMMKLARQARLLGPAS
;
A
#
# COMPACT_ATOMS: atom_id res chain seq x y z
N MET A 1 -25.16 33.61 36.92
CA MET A 1 -25.40 32.35 36.22
C MET A 1 -24.07 31.80 35.76
N PRO A 2 -23.56 30.72 36.35
CA PRO A 2 -22.33 30.13 35.85
C PRO A 2 -22.64 29.42 34.52
N SER A 3 -21.94 29.82 33.47
CA SER A 3 -21.98 29.17 32.18
C SER A 3 -21.41 27.74 32.33
N GLU A 4 -22.22 26.72 32.10
CA GLU A 4 -21.71 25.35 31.99
C GLU A 4 -20.63 25.32 30.90
N PRO A 5 -19.44 24.78 31.18
CA PRO A 5 -18.46 24.62 30.15
C PRO A 5 -19.03 23.62 29.08
N LEU A 6 -19.13 24.08 27.85
CA LEU A 6 -19.47 23.23 26.70
C LEU A 6 -18.53 22.01 26.76
N ALA A 7 -19.08 20.88 27.12
CA ALA A 7 -18.33 19.63 27.13
C ALA A 7 -17.84 19.34 25.68
N HIS A 8 -16.57 19.55 25.44
CA HIS A 8 -15.98 19.21 24.16
C HIS A 8 -16.11 17.70 23.97
N PRO A 9 -16.62 17.23 22.80
CA PRO A 9 -16.73 15.81 22.53
C PRO A 9 -15.33 15.17 22.61
N ARG A 10 -15.19 14.11 23.41
CA ARG A 10 -13.95 13.34 23.47
C ARG A 10 -13.97 12.27 22.39
N LEU A 11 -12.87 12.11 21.66
CA LEU A 11 -12.71 11.05 20.68
C LEU A 11 -12.33 9.75 21.41
N ASP A 12 -13.18 8.74 21.33
CA ASP A 12 -12.85 7.38 21.72
C ASP A 12 -12.11 6.70 20.57
N LEU A 13 -10.79 6.54 20.68
CA LEU A 13 -9.96 5.95 19.63
C LEU A 13 -10.25 4.47 19.42
N ASP A 14 -10.61 3.73 20.48
CA ASP A 14 -10.89 2.30 20.37
C ASP A 14 -12.17 2.02 19.56
N GLY A 15 -13.13 2.93 19.64
CA GLY A 15 -14.35 2.90 18.82
C GLY A 15 -14.22 3.60 17.46
N PHE A 16 -13.18 4.41 17.24
CA PHE A 16 -13.06 5.23 16.05
C PHE A 16 -12.56 4.44 14.84
N VAL A 17 -13.44 4.17 13.89
CA VAL A 17 -13.17 3.30 12.72
C VAL A 17 -11.92 3.68 11.92
N PRO A 18 -11.64 4.96 11.58
CA PRO A 18 -10.42 5.32 10.85
C PRO A 18 -9.13 4.92 11.59
N TYR A 19 -9.10 5.08 12.92
CA TYR A 19 -7.95 4.67 13.72
C TYR A 19 -7.79 3.15 13.74
N ARG A 20 -8.89 2.40 13.94
CA ARG A 20 -8.87 0.93 13.92
C ARG A 20 -8.38 0.37 12.58
N LEU A 21 -8.82 0.97 11.47
CA LEU A 21 -8.33 0.60 10.13
C LEU A 21 -6.83 0.86 9.98
N SER A 22 -6.34 1.98 10.46
CA SER A 22 -4.91 2.32 10.44
C SER A 22 -4.09 1.33 11.26
N VAL A 23 -4.52 1.00 12.47
CA VAL A 23 -3.85 0.02 13.34
C VAL A 23 -3.83 -1.36 12.69
N LEU A 24 -4.94 -1.83 12.13
CA LEU A 24 -5.02 -3.12 11.45
C LEU A 24 -4.07 -3.16 10.24
N SER A 25 -4.14 -2.13 9.39
CA SER A 25 -3.27 -2.01 8.22
C SER A 25 -1.78 -2.05 8.59
N ASN A 26 -1.38 -1.32 9.64
CA ASN A 26 0.00 -1.32 10.12
C ASN A 26 0.44 -2.69 10.64
N ARG A 27 -0.41 -3.38 11.40
CA ARG A 27 -0.10 -4.73 11.92
C ARG A 27 0.09 -5.73 10.79
N VAL A 28 -0.81 -5.74 9.81
CA VAL A 28 -0.74 -6.64 8.65
C VAL A 28 0.49 -6.33 7.80
N SER A 29 0.72 -5.06 7.47
CA SER A 29 1.90 -4.63 6.69
C SER A 29 3.21 -4.99 7.39
N SER A 30 3.29 -4.83 8.71
CA SER A 30 4.48 -5.21 9.49
C SER A 30 4.69 -6.73 9.56
N ALA A 31 3.62 -7.51 9.61
CA ALA A 31 3.71 -8.97 9.59
C ALA A 31 4.26 -9.47 8.25
N ILE A 32 3.76 -8.93 7.14
CA ILE A 32 4.26 -9.24 5.79
C ILE A 32 5.71 -8.75 5.63
N ALA A 33 6.02 -7.54 6.13
CA ALA A 33 7.35 -6.95 6.02
C ALA A 33 8.44 -7.80 6.66
N ARG A 34 8.17 -8.43 7.81
CA ARG A 34 9.14 -9.35 8.45
C ARG A 34 9.58 -10.49 7.55
N GLN A 35 8.74 -10.93 6.62
CA GLN A 35 9.07 -12.03 5.70
C GLN A 35 10.09 -11.63 4.62
N TYR A 36 10.13 -10.37 4.24
CA TYR A 36 11.00 -9.89 3.15
C TYR A 36 12.10 -8.92 3.57
N SER A 37 11.96 -8.24 4.73
CA SER A 37 12.94 -7.24 5.15
C SER A 37 14.29 -7.86 5.52
N GLU A 38 14.29 -8.94 6.26
CA GLU A 38 15.52 -9.65 6.67
C GLU A 38 16.23 -10.29 5.47
N ARG A 39 15.46 -10.92 4.59
CA ARG A 39 16.02 -11.68 3.47
C ARG A 39 16.46 -10.81 2.29
N PHE A 40 15.70 -9.75 1.98
CA PHE A 40 15.92 -8.93 0.79
C PHE A 40 16.30 -7.48 1.09
N GLY A 41 16.30 -7.08 2.37
CA GLY A 41 16.58 -5.70 2.78
C GLY A 41 15.59 -4.69 2.21
N LEU A 42 14.31 -5.06 2.06
CA LEU A 42 13.25 -4.20 1.55
C LEU A 42 12.50 -3.54 2.70
N SER A 43 12.24 -2.25 2.55
CA SER A 43 11.30 -1.50 3.37
C SER A 43 9.85 -1.69 2.87
N ILE A 44 8.86 -1.35 3.71
CA ILE A 44 7.43 -1.39 3.30
C ILE A 44 7.17 -0.52 2.06
N PRO A 45 7.65 0.74 1.95
CA PRO A 45 7.49 1.53 0.74
C PRO A 45 8.11 0.89 -0.50
N GLU A 46 9.30 0.31 -0.38
CA GLU A 46 9.98 -0.37 -1.49
C GLU A 46 9.20 -1.60 -1.97
N TRP A 47 8.71 -2.41 -1.04
CA TRP A 47 7.87 -3.55 -1.40
C TRP A 47 6.58 -3.10 -2.10
N ARG A 48 5.91 -2.04 -1.61
CA ARG A 48 4.69 -1.51 -2.26
C ARG A 48 4.94 -1.08 -3.71
N VAL A 49 6.07 -0.41 -3.98
CA VAL A 49 6.48 -0.06 -5.34
C VAL A 49 6.70 -1.31 -6.18
N MET A 50 7.45 -2.28 -5.66
CA MET A 50 7.71 -3.54 -6.37
C MET A 50 6.43 -4.33 -6.63
N ALA A 51 5.50 -4.38 -5.67
CA ALA A 51 4.23 -5.09 -5.81
C ALA A 51 3.36 -4.49 -6.94
N VAL A 52 3.29 -3.16 -7.02
CA VAL A 52 2.56 -2.48 -8.10
C VAL A 52 3.22 -2.73 -9.46
N LEU A 53 4.54 -2.60 -9.56
CA LEU A 53 5.30 -2.81 -10.80
C LEU A 53 5.33 -4.29 -11.22
N GLY A 54 5.22 -5.19 -10.25
CA GLY A 54 5.13 -6.63 -10.50
C GLY A 54 3.84 -7.02 -11.20
N GLY A 55 2.73 -6.38 -10.83
CA GLY A 55 1.43 -6.57 -11.45
C GLY A 55 1.25 -5.80 -12.76
N THR A 56 1.88 -4.61 -12.88
CA THR A 56 1.77 -3.75 -14.06
C THR A 56 3.09 -3.06 -14.34
N ALA A 57 3.77 -3.47 -15.39
CA ALA A 57 5.02 -2.83 -15.83
C ALA A 57 4.76 -1.51 -16.57
N GLY A 58 5.77 -0.66 -16.64
CA GLY A 58 5.74 0.55 -17.46
C GLY A 58 4.89 1.67 -16.87
N LEU A 59 4.80 1.78 -15.54
CA LEU A 59 4.09 2.86 -14.87
C LEU A 59 4.99 4.08 -14.63
N SER A 60 4.42 5.26 -14.71
CA SER A 60 5.07 6.48 -14.22
C SER A 60 5.08 6.51 -12.69
N ALA A 61 5.97 7.31 -12.09
CA ALA A 61 6.00 7.50 -10.63
C ALA A 61 4.65 8.02 -10.08
N ARG A 62 3.94 8.85 -10.85
CA ARG A 62 2.59 9.34 -10.49
C ARG A 62 1.57 8.20 -10.42
N GLU A 63 1.59 7.30 -11.40
CA GLU A 63 0.69 6.14 -11.43
C GLU A 63 1.01 5.16 -10.29
N VAL A 64 2.29 4.98 -9.95
CA VAL A 64 2.71 4.19 -8.79
C VAL A 64 2.19 4.82 -7.49
N ALA A 65 2.34 6.15 -7.31
CA ALA A 65 1.82 6.85 -6.14
C ALA A 65 0.31 6.67 -5.97
N ALA A 66 -0.45 6.81 -7.07
CA ALA A 66 -1.90 6.64 -7.07
C ALA A 66 -2.36 5.22 -6.65
N ARG A 67 -1.52 4.19 -6.87
CA ARG A 67 -1.84 2.78 -6.58
C ARG A 67 -1.32 2.28 -5.25
N THR A 68 -0.40 2.99 -4.60
CA THR A 68 0.30 2.52 -3.40
C THR A 68 -0.18 3.13 -2.09
N ALA A 69 -1.09 4.08 -2.12
CA ALA A 69 -1.48 4.89 -0.95
C ALA A 69 -0.25 5.54 -0.25
N MET A 70 0.73 5.98 -1.06
CA MET A 70 1.92 6.70 -0.61
C MET A 70 1.97 8.09 -1.26
N ASP A 71 2.58 9.04 -0.56
CA ASP A 71 2.84 10.35 -1.13
C ASP A 71 3.98 10.32 -2.17
N LYS A 72 4.13 11.40 -2.93
CA LYS A 72 5.15 11.52 -3.99
C LYS A 72 6.57 11.40 -3.44
N VAL A 73 6.84 11.88 -2.23
CA VAL A 73 8.16 11.85 -1.61
C VAL A 73 8.53 10.42 -1.22
N GLN A 74 7.60 9.69 -0.61
CA GLN A 74 7.78 8.28 -0.27
C GLN A 74 8.04 7.44 -1.52
N VAL A 75 7.24 7.62 -2.58
CA VAL A 75 7.44 6.91 -3.86
C VAL A 75 8.80 7.25 -4.46
N SER A 76 9.16 8.52 -4.53
CA SER A 76 10.45 8.96 -5.09
C SER A 76 11.65 8.35 -4.35
N ARG A 77 11.61 8.34 -3.02
CA ARG A 77 12.66 7.73 -2.19
C ARG A 77 12.76 6.22 -2.38
N ALA A 78 11.62 5.54 -2.40
CA ALA A 78 11.56 4.09 -2.61
C ALA A 78 12.09 3.72 -4.01
N VAL A 79 11.66 4.42 -5.05
CA VAL A 79 12.14 4.22 -6.43
C VAL A 79 13.64 4.46 -6.53
N ALA A 80 14.16 5.55 -5.96
CA ALA A 80 15.60 5.84 -5.98
C ALA A 80 16.42 4.75 -5.28
N SER A 81 15.94 4.23 -4.15
CA SER A 81 16.58 3.13 -3.42
C SER A 81 16.56 1.83 -4.25
N LEU A 82 15.41 1.48 -4.82
CA LEU A 82 15.27 0.29 -5.67
C LEU A 82 16.11 0.35 -6.94
N MET A 83 16.29 1.54 -7.50
CA MET A 83 17.18 1.74 -8.66
C MET A 83 18.66 1.56 -8.29
N ARG A 84 19.08 2.10 -7.15
CA ARG A 84 20.45 1.87 -6.64
C ARG A 84 20.71 0.38 -6.39
N ALA A 85 19.73 -0.34 -5.90
CA ALA A 85 19.79 -1.79 -5.71
C ALA A 85 19.57 -2.60 -7.00
N LYS A 86 19.44 -1.95 -8.16
CA LYS A 86 19.20 -2.56 -9.48
C LYS A 86 17.96 -3.46 -9.55
N ARG A 87 16.94 -3.14 -8.76
CA ARG A 87 15.66 -3.89 -8.70
C ARG A 87 14.58 -3.27 -9.58
N VAL A 88 14.68 -1.95 -9.83
CA VAL A 88 13.82 -1.16 -10.71
C VAL A 88 14.68 -0.45 -11.73
N ALA A 89 14.20 -0.36 -12.96
CA ALA A 89 14.80 0.38 -14.05
C ALA A 89 13.83 1.46 -14.57
N ARG A 90 14.41 2.52 -15.16
CA ARG A 90 13.70 3.56 -15.90
C ARG A 90 13.84 3.31 -17.39
N GLY A 91 12.72 3.49 -18.11
CA GLY A 91 12.70 3.57 -19.56
C GLY A 91 11.95 4.81 -20.01
N GLY A 92 12.20 5.27 -21.24
CA GLY A 92 11.38 6.31 -21.85
C GLY A 92 10.02 5.78 -22.31
N ASP A 93 9.00 6.63 -22.32
CA ASP A 93 7.74 6.33 -23.00
C ASP A 93 7.97 6.39 -24.52
N VAL A 94 7.49 5.38 -25.23
CA VAL A 94 7.62 5.30 -26.73
C VAL A 94 6.85 6.43 -27.41
N ARG A 95 5.78 6.95 -26.78
CA ARG A 95 4.90 7.99 -27.32
C ARG A 95 5.28 9.39 -26.87
N ASP A 96 5.78 9.53 -25.64
CA ASP A 96 6.23 10.79 -25.06
C ASP A 96 7.51 10.57 -24.24
N GLY A 97 8.65 10.92 -24.85
CA GLY A 97 9.97 10.81 -24.20
C GLY A 97 10.17 11.64 -22.93
N ARG A 98 9.20 12.52 -22.58
CA ARG A 98 9.19 13.27 -21.32
C ARG A 98 8.70 12.43 -20.15
N ILE A 99 7.98 11.32 -20.42
CA ILE A 99 7.44 10.44 -19.40
C ILE A 99 8.43 9.33 -19.14
N THR A 100 8.88 9.23 -17.89
CA THR A 100 9.71 8.11 -17.42
C THR A 100 8.81 6.96 -16.98
N ARG A 101 9.04 5.78 -17.55
CA ARG A 101 8.36 4.54 -17.20
C ARG A 101 9.23 3.68 -16.30
N LEU A 102 8.63 3.13 -15.25
CA LEU A 102 9.28 2.27 -14.27
C LEU A 102 8.89 0.81 -14.50
N SER A 103 9.86 -0.08 -14.37
CA SER A 103 9.62 -1.52 -14.49
C SER A 103 10.57 -2.28 -13.57
N LEU A 104 10.18 -3.47 -13.14
CA LEU A 104 11.09 -4.36 -12.44
C LEU A 104 12.20 -4.83 -13.41
N THR A 105 13.43 -4.85 -12.91
CA THR A 105 14.52 -5.55 -13.59
C THR A 105 14.34 -7.05 -13.46
N ARG A 106 15.18 -7.83 -14.13
CA ARG A 106 15.24 -9.30 -13.94
C ARG A 106 15.46 -9.67 -12.47
N GLN A 107 16.36 -8.96 -11.78
CA GLN A 107 16.63 -9.16 -10.35
C GLN A 107 15.41 -8.78 -9.50
N GLY A 108 14.79 -7.63 -9.78
CA GLY A 108 13.57 -7.20 -9.08
C GLY A 108 12.43 -8.18 -9.29
N ARG A 109 12.26 -8.72 -10.50
CA ARG A 109 11.26 -9.75 -10.80
C ARG A 109 11.49 -11.02 -9.99
N ALA A 110 12.71 -11.51 -9.93
CA ALA A 110 13.04 -12.70 -9.16
C ALA A 110 12.69 -12.54 -7.65
N ILE A 111 13.01 -11.38 -7.07
CA ILE A 111 12.65 -11.07 -5.67
C ILE A 111 11.12 -10.99 -5.51
N TYR A 112 10.43 -10.32 -6.42
CA TYR A 112 8.96 -10.23 -6.41
C TYR A 112 8.33 -11.63 -6.43
N ASP A 113 8.78 -12.50 -7.32
CA ASP A 113 8.25 -13.85 -7.48
C ASP A 113 8.48 -14.73 -6.24
N GLU A 114 9.53 -14.45 -5.45
CA GLU A 114 9.76 -15.12 -4.16
C GLU A 114 8.87 -14.58 -3.03
N ILE A 115 8.55 -13.27 -3.02
CA ILE A 115 7.77 -12.65 -1.95
C ILE A 115 6.28 -12.89 -2.13
N VAL A 116 5.77 -12.89 -3.35
CA VAL A 116 4.32 -13.00 -3.63
C VAL A 116 3.67 -14.23 -2.97
N PRO A 117 4.22 -15.45 -3.06
CA PRO A 117 3.64 -16.61 -2.40
C PRO A 117 3.56 -16.46 -0.87
N LEU A 118 4.56 -15.82 -0.26
CA LEU A 118 4.59 -15.57 1.19
C LEU A 118 3.51 -14.55 1.58
N ALA A 119 3.36 -13.49 0.80
CA ALA A 119 2.33 -12.48 1.04
C ALA A 119 0.92 -13.07 0.92
N LEU A 120 0.66 -13.86 -0.12
CA LEU A 120 -0.62 -14.56 -0.31
C LEU A 120 -0.92 -15.57 0.80
N HIS A 121 0.09 -16.29 1.26
CA HIS A 121 -0.07 -17.21 2.39
C HIS A 121 -0.46 -16.46 3.68
N LEU A 122 0.17 -15.32 3.97
CA LEU A 122 -0.18 -14.49 5.13
C LEU A 122 -1.58 -13.87 5.00
N GLU A 123 -2.00 -13.50 3.79
CA GLU A 123 -3.37 -13.06 3.52
C GLU A 123 -4.38 -14.17 3.86
N GLU A 124 -4.13 -15.41 3.39
CA GLU A 124 -5.01 -16.53 3.71
C GLU A 124 -5.06 -16.83 5.22
N LEU A 125 -3.94 -16.76 5.92
CA LEU A 125 -3.91 -16.89 7.38
C LEU A 125 -4.72 -15.78 8.08
N LEU A 126 -4.61 -14.54 7.62
CA LEU A 126 -5.40 -13.43 8.16
C LEU A 126 -6.89 -13.67 7.92
N LEU A 127 -7.27 -14.04 6.70
CA LEU A 127 -8.67 -14.24 6.31
C LEU A 127 -9.26 -15.55 6.84
N SER A 128 -8.45 -16.47 7.34
CA SER A 128 -8.95 -17.72 7.97
C SER A 128 -9.78 -17.48 9.23
N ALA A 129 -9.69 -16.27 9.82
CA ALA A 129 -10.58 -15.85 10.91
C ALA A 129 -12.03 -15.59 10.48
N LEU A 130 -12.29 -15.54 9.17
CA LEU A 130 -13.60 -15.22 8.59
C LEU A 130 -14.19 -16.42 7.87
N SER A 131 -15.53 -16.62 8.02
CA SER A 131 -16.27 -17.57 7.18
C SER A 131 -16.30 -17.10 5.72
N PRO A 132 -16.64 -17.97 4.74
CA PRO A 132 -16.79 -17.56 3.33
C PRO A 132 -17.78 -16.41 3.14
N GLU A 133 -18.89 -16.40 3.88
CA GLU A 133 -19.91 -15.36 3.84
C GLU A 133 -19.39 -14.04 4.42
N GLU A 134 -18.62 -14.11 5.52
CA GLU A 134 -17.99 -12.96 6.14
C GLU A 134 -16.91 -12.36 5.22
N ARG A 135 -16.09 -13.18 4.55
CA ARG A 135 -15.11 -12.73 3.54
C ARG A 135 -15.80 -11.97 2.40
N SER A 136 -16.87 -12.53 1.85
CA SER A 136 -17.64 -11.88 0.79
C SER A 136 -18.25 -10.55 1.25
N SER A 137 -18.77 -10.51 2.48
CA SER A 137 -19.31 -9.29 3.08
C SER A 137 -18.24 -8.25 3.35
N PHE A 138 -17.09 -8.66 3.87
CA PHE A 138 -15.93 -7.81 4.11
C PHE A 138 -15.44 -7.15 2.82
N ASP A 139 -15.27 -7.90 1.75
CA ASP A 139 -14.83 -7.41 0.44
C ASP A 139 -15.79 -6.34 -0.11
N ARG A 140 -17.09 -6.62 -0.05
CA ARG A 140 -18.13 -5.67 -0.44
C ARG A 140 -18.11 -4.38 0.39
N LEU A 141 -17.93 -4.50 1.72
CA LEU A 141 -17.88 -3.35 2.62
C LEU A 141 -16.62 -2.53 2.41
N MET A 142 -15.47 -3.16 2.21
CA MET A 142 -14.21 -2.50 1.87
C MET A 142 -14.35 -1.67 0.60
N MET A 143 -14.95 -2.22 -0.45
CA MET A 143 -15.20 -1.48 -1.69
C MET A 143 -16.14 -0.28 -1.51
N LYS A 144 -17.16 -0.42 -0.66
CA LYS A 144 -18.07 0.70 -0.34
C LYS A 144 -17.33 1.83 0.39
N LEU A 145 -16.56 1.48 1.42
CA LEU A 145 -15.77 2.44 2.20
C LEU A 145 -14.70 3.12 1.33
N ALA A 146 -14.01 2.37 0.48
CA ALA A 146 -13.01 2.92 -0.44
C ALA A 146 -13.62 3.94 -1.43
N ARG A 147 -14.84 3.69 -1.92
CA ARG A 147 -15.56 4.67 -2.75
C ARG A 147 -15.93 5.93 -1.97
N GLN A 148 -16.46 5.76 -0.76
CA GLN A 148 -16.85 6.89 0.09
C GLN A 148 -15.63 7.73 0.50
N ALA A 149 -14.51 7.08 0.85
CA ALA A 149 -13.29 7.78 1.23
C ALA A 149 -12.74 8.71 0.14
N ARG A 150 -12.92 8.37 -1.14
CA ARG A 150 -12.53 9.26 -2.26
C ARG A 150 -13.32 10.57 -2.28
N LEU A 151 -14.55 10.57 -1.78
CA LEU A 151 -15.40 11.79 -1.72
C LEU A 151 -15.02 12.66 -0.51
N LEU A 152 -14.31 12.13 0.50
CA LEU A 152 -13.87 12.86 1.68
C LEU A 152 -12.49 13.52 1.48
N GLY A 153 -11.74 13.11 0.46
CA GLY A 153 -10.44 13.70 0.12
C GLY A 153 -10.60 15.06 -0.58
N PRO A 154 -9.55 15.89 -0.59
CA PRO A 154 -9.55 17.08 -1.42
C PRO A 154 -9.77 16.67 -2.88
N ALA A 155 -10.65 17.39 -3.57
CA ALA A 155 -10.84 17.24 -5.01
C ALA A 155 -9.47 17.41 -5.70
N SER A 156 -8.98 16.34 -6.30
CA SER A 156 -7.68 16.29 -6.99
C SER A 156 -7.79 16.99 -8.34
#